data_4bb26acf560fdb1938116578f0f8463a
#
_entry.id   4bb26acf560fdb1938116578f0f8463a
#
_cell.length_a   1.000
_cell.length_b   1.000
_cell.length_c   1.000
_cell.angle_alpha   90.00
_cell.angle_beta   90.00
_cell.angle_gamma   90.00
#
_symmetry.space_group_name_H-M   'P 1'
#
loop_
_entity.id
_entity.type
_entity.pdbx_description
1 polymer ?
#
loop_
_entity_poly.entity_id
_entity_poly.type
_entity_poly.pdbx_seq_one_letter_code
_entity_poly.pdbx_strand_id
1 'polypeptide(L)'
;MQHLISRTPWGVLCLACIATVACMPDAAREPGPSLVAASVSQVAEAIVSKWTRSCALCHVNGEGGAPRMGVIAEWQPRLAQGREVLLKHTIEGFNSMPPLGYCMACERDDFNALIEFMTERAQ
;
A
#
# COMPACT_ATOMS: atom_id res chain seq x y z
N MET A 1 -30.16 -42.44 -72.74
CA MET A 1 -31.52 -42.29 -72.21
C MET A 1 -31.44 -41.32 -71.09
N GLN A 2 -31.68 -40.02 -71.39
CA GLN A 2 -32.84 -39.27 -71.19
C GLN A 2 -33.25 -39.20 -69.76
N HIS A 3 -33.18 -38.09 -69.24
CA HIS A 3 -34.00 -36.88 -68.99
C HIS A 3 -34.09 -36.68 -67.51
N LEU A 4 -34.21 -35.56 -66.89
CA LEU A 4 -34.84 -34.32 -67.15
C LEU A 4 -34.34 -33.24 -66.18
N ILE A 5 -34.19 -32.09 -66.77
CA ILE A 5 -33.95 -30.83 -66.07
C ILE A 5 -35.23 -30.43 -65.33
N SER A 6 -35.13 -30.16 -64.03
CA SER A 6 -36.16 -29.41 -63.34
C SER A 6 -35.61 -28.15 -62.75
N ARG A 7 -35.96 -27.04 -63.38
CA ARG A 7 -35.71 -25.68 -62.93
C ARG A 7 -36.77 -25.32 -61.89
N THR A 8 -36.36 -24.96 -60.71
CA THR A 8 -37.23 -24.28 -59.76
C THR A 8 -36.73 -22.85 -59.54
N PRO A 9 -37.61 -21.86 -59.50
CA PRO A 9 -37.23 -20.45 -59.52
C PRO A 9 -36.78 -19.95 -58.18
N TRP A 10 -35.84 -19.03 -58.24
CA TRP A 10 -35.34 -18.28 -57.11
C TRP A 10 -36.43 -17.43 -56.46
N GLY A 11 -36.86 -17.87 -55.30
CA GLY A 11 -37.59 -17.02 -54.37
C GLY A 11 -36.65 -16.20 -53.58
N VAL A 12 -36.61 -14.93 -53.87
CA VAL A 12 -35.86 -13.94 -53.06
C VAL A 12 -36.60 -13.80 -51.73
N LEU A 13 -36.09 -14.40 -50.67
CA LEU A 13 -36.55 -14.13 -49.31
C LEU A 13 -35.53 -13.24 -48.63
N CYS A 14 -35.76 -11.95 -48.67
CA CYS A 14 -35.08 -10.99 -47.83
C CYS A 14 -35.46 -11.23 -46.36
N LEU A 15 -34.65 -12.00 -45.63
CA LEU A 15 -34.75 -12.00 -44.19
C LEU A 15 -34.04 -10.74 -43.67
N ALA A 16 -34.84 -9.79 -43.19
CA ALA A 16 -34.38 -8.66 -42.42
C ALA A 16 -33.74 -9.18 -41.13
N CYS A 17 -32.41 -9.19 -41.06
CA CYS A 17 -31.70 -9.35 -39.80
C CYS A 17 -31.94 -8.12 -38.94
N ILE A 18 -32.92 -8.21 -38.05
CA ILE A 18 -33.07 -7.28 -36.94
C ILE A 18 -31.91 -7.58 -35.98
N ALA A 19 -30.85 -6.78 -36.09
CA ALA A 19 -29.77 -6.79 -35.09
C ALA A 19 -30.34 -6.22 -33.77
N THR A 20 -30.77 -7.09 -32.89
CA THR A 20 -31.02 -6.75 -31.51
C THR A 20 -29.66 -6.46 -30.88
N VAL A 21 -29.31 -5.18 -30.79
CA VAL A 21 -28.24 -4.71 -29.93
C VAL A 21 -28.72 -4.97 -28.49
N ALA A 22 -28.33 -6.11 -27.94
CA ALA A 22 -28.46 -6.36 -26.53
C ALA A 22 -27.58 -5.33 -25.84
N CYS A 23 -28.17 -4.29 -25.21
CA CYS A 23 -27.53 -3.52 -24.19
C CYS A 23 -27.15 -4.50 -23.09
N MET A 24 -25.91 -4.97 -23.09
CA MET A 24 -25.34 -5.59 -21.91
C MET A 24 -25.34 -4.52 -20.81
N PRO A 25 -25.92 -4.80 -19.62
CA PRO A 25 -25.73 -3.92 -18.49
C PRO A 25 -24.23 -3.83 -18.27
N ASP A 26 -23.74 -2.61 -18.21
CA ASP A 26 -22.38 -2.29 -17.82
C ASP A 26 -22.12 -3.03 -16.50
N ALA A 27 -21.43 -4.18 -16.60
CA ALA A 27 -21.03 -4.94 -15.42
C ALA A 27 -20.26 -3.95 -14.56
N ALA A 28 -20.81 -3.62 -13.41
CA ALA A 28 -20.31 -2.62 -12.49
C ALA A 28 -18.79 -2.79 -12.39
N ARG A 29 -18.07 -1.92 -13.10
CA ARG A 29 -16.62 -1.83 -13.04
C ARG A 29 -16.31 -1.43 -11.62
N GLU A 30 -15.91 -2.41 -10.81
CA GLU A 30 -15.38 -2.16 -9.48
C GLU A 30 -14.41 -0.99 -9.58
N PRO A 31 -14.59 0.11 -8.82
CA PRO A 31 -13.64 1.20 -8.87
C PRO A 31 -12.28 0.62 -8.48
N GLY A 32 -11.37 0.55 -9.44
CA GLY A 32 -10.00 0.16 -9.17
C GLY A 32 -9.41 1.02 -8.04
N PRO A 33 -8.42 0.53 -7.30
CA PRO A 33 -7.84 1.26 -6.19
C PRO A 33 -7.49 2.67 -6.64
N SER A 34 -7.99 3.66 -5.91
CA SER A 34 -7.71 5.06 -6.18
C SER A 34 -6.20 5.27 -6.23
N LEU A 35 -5.70 6.13 -7.14
CA LEU A 35 -4.28 6.47 -7.21
C LEU A 35 -3.74 6.94 -5.85
N VAL A 36 -4.58 7.60 -5.05
CA VAL A 36 -4.28 8.01 -3.68
C VAL A 36 -4.09 6.79 -2.76
N ALA A 37 -4.97 5.80 -2.83
CA ALA A 37 -4.84 4.58 -2.02
C ALA A 37 -3.59 3.78 -2.39
N ALA A 38 -3.25 3.71 -3.67
CA ALA A 38 -2.03 3.05 -4.14
C ALA A 38 -0.77 3.78 -3.64
N SER A 39 -0.74 5.12 -3.67
CA SER A 39 0.40 5.89 -3.17
C SER A 39 0.57 5.78 -1.65
N VAL A 40 -0.52 5.80 -0.88
CA VAL A 40 -0.48 5.59 0.58
C VAL A 40 0.04 4.20 0.94
N SER A 41 -0.39 3.17 0.22
CA SER A 41 0.11 1.80 0.42
C SER A 41 1.61 1.69 0.14
N GLN A 42 2.11 2.31 -0.92
CA GLN A 42 3.54 2.32 -1.25
C GLN A 42 4.39 3.04 -0.19
N VAL A 43 3.92 4.16 0.34
CA VAL A 43 4.61 4.88 1.43
C VAL A 43 4.65 4.03 2.69
N ALA A 44 3.53 3.39 3.07
CA ALA A 44 3.48 2.50 4.23
C ALA A 44 4.46 1.32 4.08
N GLU A 45 4.53 0.71 2.91
CA GLU A 45 5.44 -0.40 2.61
C GLU A 45 6.92 0.03 2.68
N ALA A 46 7.24 1.23 2.19
CA ALA A 46 8.57 1.81 2.28
C ALA A 46 9.00 2.04 3.74
N ILE A 47 8.11 2.56 4.59
CA ILE A 47 8.37 2.77 6.02
C ILE A 47 8.57 1.43 6.75
N VAL A 48 7.71 0.44 6.51
CA VAL A 48 7.88 -0.92 7.07
C VAL A 48 9.23 -1.52 6.68
N SER A 49 9.63 -1.35 5.42
CA SER A 49 10.91 -1.84 4.91
C SER A 49 12.10 -1.16 5.59
N LYS A 50 12.08 0.16 5.78
CA LYS A 50 13.11 0.92 6.50
C LYS A 50 13.17 0.50 7.97
N TRP A 51 12.01 0.40 8.62
CA TRP A 51 11.91 -0.03 10.02
C TRP A 51 12.51 -1.43 10.24
N THR A 52 12.15 -2.40 9.41
CA THR A 52 12.59 -3.80 9.55
C THR A 52 14.11 -3.94 9.45
N ARG A 53 14.77 -3.12 8.62
CA ARG A 53 16.22 -3.20 8.42
C ARG A 53 17.05 -2.38 9.41
N SER A 54 16.43 -1.54 10.22
CA SER A 54 17.13 -0.64 11.14
C SER A 54 16.52 -0.64 12.53
N CYS A 55 15.44 0.07 12.76
CA CYS A 55 14.83 0.29 14.08
C CYS A 55 14.42 -1.02 14.77
N ALA A 56 13.91 -2.00 14.00
CA ALA A 56 13.44 -3.28 14.52
C ALA A 56 14.51 -4.06 15.28
N LEU A 57 15.80 -3.84 14.97
CA LEU A 57 16.91 -4.51 15.64
C LEU A 57 16.87 -4.33 17.16
N CYS A 58 16.42 -3.16 17.62
CA CYS A 58 16.33 -2.85 19.05
C CYS A 58 14.87 -2.71 19.53
N HIS A 59 13.99 -2.13 18.71
CA HIS A 59 12.65 -1.74 19.13
C HIS A 59 11.60 -2.87 19.07
N VAL A 60 11.97 -4.08 18.65
CA VAL A 60 11.11 -5.27 18.77
C VAL A 60 11.16 -5.82 20.19
N ASN A 61 12.36 -6.08 20.70
CA ASN A 61 12.56 -6.75 21.98
C ASN A 61 12.97 -5.79 23.12
N GLY A 62 13.29 -4.53 22.84
CA GLY A 62 13.75 -3.55 23.84
C GLY A 62 15.24 -3.64 24.12
N GLU A 63 16.04 -4.04 23.14
CA GLU A 63 17.49 -4.15 23.29
C GLU A 63 18.11 -2.82 23.73
N GLY A 64 19.04 -2.89 24.65
CA GLY A 64 19.70 -1.70 25.20
C GLY A 64 18.77 -0.69 25.89
N GLY A 65 17.56 -1.09 26.30
CA GLY A 65 16.56 -0.21 26.90
C GLY A 65 15.76 0.60 25.88
N ALA A 66 15.75 0.19 24.61
CA ALA A 66 14.90 0.78 23.58
C ALA A 66 13.41 0.59 23.91
N PRO A 67 12.56 1.61 23.74
CA PRO A 67 11.12 1.43 23.91
C PRO A 67 10.57 0.51 22.82
N ARG A 68 9.83 -0.51 23.22
CA ARG A 68 9.28 -1.50 22.29
C ARG A 68 8.18 -0.89 21.42
N MET A 69 8.20 -1.22 20.15
CA MET A 69 7.17 -0.83 19.22
C MET A 69 5.79 -1.24 19.76
N GLY A 70 4.83 -0.32 19.75
CA GLY A 70 3.47 -0.57 20.19
C GLY A 70 3.23 -0.59 21.70
N VAL A 71 4.24 -0.45 22.52
CA VAL A 71 4.10 -0.44 23.98
C VAL A 71 4.00 1.00 24.48
N ILE A 72 2.77 1.54 24.54
CA ILE A 72 2.51 2.95 24.83
C ILE A 72 3.17 3.42 26.14
N ALA A 73 3.16 2.61 27.18
CA ALA A 73 3.75 2.96 28.48
C ALA A 73 5.24 3.25 28.39
N GLU A 74 5.95 2.62 27.45
CA GLU A 74 7.37 2.85 27.22
C GLU A 74 7.61 4.10 26.37
N TRP A 75 6.66 4.48 25.52
CA TRP A 75 6.76 5.65 24.64
C TRP A 75 6.28 6.94 25.29
N GLN A 76 5.28 6.89 26.17
CA GLN A 76 4.68 8.09 26.79
C GLN A 76 5.71 9.06 27.42
N PRO A 77 6.70 8.62 28.23
CA PRO A 77 7.67 9.53 28.82
C PRO A 77 8.56 10.23 27.77
N ARG A 78 8.71 9.59 26.61
CA ARG A 78 9.50 10.11 25.49
C ARG A 78 8.67 11.08 24.65
N LEU A 79 7.43 10.71 24.33
CA LEU A 79 6.49 11.57 23.62
C LEU A 79 6.18 12.87 24.39
N ALA A 80 6.17 12.81 25.72
CA ALA A 80 5.97 13.99 26.57
C ALA A 80 7.10 15.04 26.42
N GLN A 81 8.28 14.65 25.92
CA GLN A 81 9.37 15.58 25.63
C GLN A 81 9.17 16.35 24.32
N GLY A 82 8.21 15.92 23.49
CA GLY A 82 7.91 16.50 22.20
C GLY A 82 8.61 15.81 21.03
N ARG A 83 7.96 15.88 19.89
CA ARG A 83 8.38 15.18 18.65
C ARG A 83 9.77 15.60 18.17
N GLU A 84 10.10 16.89 18.27
CA GLU A 84 11.41 17.41 17.85
C GLU A 84 12.55 16.83 18.69
N VAL A 85 12.32 16.58 19.98
CA VAL A 85 13.31 15.96 20.87
C VAL A 85 13.54 14.50 20.47
N LEU A 86 12.46 13.76 20.15
CA LEU A 86 12.58 12.38 19.68
C LEU A 86 13.35 12.31 18.36
N LEU A 87 13.01 13.20 17.44
CA LEU A 87 13.67 13.28 16.16
C LEU A 87 15.15 13.62 16.29
N LYS A 88 15.50 14.58 17.17
CA LYS A 88 16.88 14.90 17.49
C LYS A 88 17.62 13.68 18.05
N HIS A 89 17.04 12.98 19.04
CA HIS A 89 17.63 11.77 19.60
C HIS A 89 17.82 10.67 18.55
N THR A 90 16.92 10.56 17.59
CA THR A 90 17.04 9.58 16.50
C THR A 90 18.19 9.93 15.57
N ILE A 91 18.35 11.20 15.22
CA ILE A 91 19.40 11.66 14.29
C ILE A 91 20.77 11.64 14.96
N GLU A 92 20.89 12.15 16.18
CA GLU A 92 22.16 12.30 16.89
C GLU A 92 22.58 11.05 17.68
N GLY A 93 21.62 10.15 17.93
CA GLY A 93 21.77 9.05 18.87
C GLY A 93 21.40 9.46 20.30
N PHE A 94 21.02 8.47 21.12
CA PHE A 94 20.61 8.72 22.49
C PHE A 94 20.84 7.48 23.38
N ASN A 95 21.65 7.57 24.41
CA ASN A 95 22.06 6.44 25.26
C ASN A 95 22.67 5.31 24.40
N SER A 96 22.03 4.13 24.40
CA SER A 96 22.44 2.99 23.58
C SER A 96 21.97 3.05 22.13
N MET A 97 21.09 3.99 21.80
CA MET A 97 20.63 4.16 20.43
C MET A 97 21.71 4.85 19.58
N PRO A 98 22.18 4.24 18.51
CA PRO A 98 23.18 4.86 17.64
C PRO A 98 22.57 6.00 16.80
N PRO A 99 23.39 6.92 16.31
CA PRO A 99 22.96 7.95 15.37
C PRO A 99 22.24 7.33 14.18
N LEU A 100 21.16 8.00 13.74
CA LEU A 100 20.28 7.57 12.65
C LEU A 100 19.60 6.21 12.87
N GLY A 101 19.72 5.59 14.06
CA GLY A 101 19.15 4.27 14.34
C GLY A 101 19.60 3.20 13.33
N TYR A 102 20.81 3.29 12.80
CA TYR A 102 21.36 2.49 11.68
C TYR A 102 20.67 2.69 10.33
N CYS A 103 19.76 3.64 10.17
CA CYS A 103 19.14 3.95 8.88
C CYS A 103 19.92 5.04 8.12
N MET A 104 21.08 4.68 7.58
CA MET A 104 21.98 5.65 6.92
C MET A 104 21.39 6.25 5.64
N ALA A 105 20.36 5.64 5.05
CA ALA A 105 19.67 6.12 3.86
C ALA A 105 18.33 6.80 4.17
N CYS A 106 18.04 7.05 5.47
CA CYS A 106 16.83 7.74 5.88
C CYS A 106 17.01 9.26 5.91
N GLU A 107 16.01 9.96 5.43
CA GLU A 107 15.89 11.40 5.52
C GLU A 107 15.07 11.81 6.76
N ARG A 108 15.05 13.10 7.08
CA ARG A 108 14.32 13.66 8.23
C ARG A 108 12.85 13.22 8.27
N ASP A 109 12.17 13.24 7.13
CA ASP A 109 10.76 12.87 7.02
C ASP A 109 10.55 11.37 7.23
N ASP A 110 11.50 10.54 6.82
CA ASP A 110 11.48 9.11 7.11
C ASP A 110 11.55 8.85 8.62
N PHE A 111 12.42 9.55 9.34
CA PHE A 111 12.50 9.40 10.80
C PHE A 111 11.22 9.85 11.50
N ASN A 112 10.58 10.91 11.03
CA ASN A 112 9.27 11.32 11.51
C ASN A 112 8.22 10.21 11.32
N ALA A 113 8.16 9.63 10.13
CA ALA A 113 7.23 8.55 9.82
C ALA A 113 7.56 7.26 10.60
N LEU A 114 8.83 6.95 10.82
CA LEU A 114 9.28 5.80 11.61
C LEU A 114 8.92 5.93 13.09
N ILE A 115 9.10 7.12 13.67
CA ILE A 115 8.68 7.42 15.05
C ILE A 115 7.16 7.24 15.18
N GLU A 116 6.38 7.80 14.24
CA GLU A 116 4.94 7.67 14.20
C GLU A 116 4.51 6.20 14.10
N PHE A 117 5.09 5.46 13.16
CA PHE A 117 4.83 4.04 12.95
C PHE A 117 5.07 3.19 14.22
N MET A 118 6.12 3.50 15.00
CA MET A 118 6.42 2.78 16.24
C MET A 118 5.50 3.16 17.39
N THR A 119 4.98 4.40 17.39
CA THR A 119 4.17 4.93 18.47
C THR A 119 2.66 4.75 18.24
N GLU A 120 2.16 4.78 17.00
CA GLU A 120 0.74 4.63 16.69
C GLU A 120 0.23 3.19 16.85
N ARG A 121 1.07 2.19 16.58
CA ARG A 121 0.70 0.78 16.81
C ARG A 121 0.60 0.42 18.30
N ALA A 122 0.75 1.43 19.16
CA ALA A 122 0.61 1.33 20.61
C ALA A 122 -0.84 1.60 21.10
N GLN A 123 -1.80 1.78 20.17
CA GLN A 123 -3.21 2.02 20.48
C GLN A 123 -4.06 0.76 20.38
#